data_55df267d95104c272f7b5693d9d83202
#
_entry.id   55df267d95104c272f7b5693d9d83202
#
_cell.length_a   1.000
_cell.length_b   1.000
_cell.length_c   1.000
_cell.angle_alpha   90.00
_cell.angle_beta   90.00
_cell.angle_gamma   90.00
#
_symmetry.space_group_name_H-M   'P 1'
#
loop_
_entity.id
_entity.type
_entity.pdbx_description
1 polymer ?
#
loop_
_entity_poly.entity_id
_entity_poly.type
_entity_poly.pdbx_seq_one_letter_code
_entity_poly.pdbx_strand_id
1 'polypeptide(L)'
;GVSSAAVSRYLNGGPLSEQKRAVIHEVVEKTGYRPDTAAQTLRTGKVNQVGVIAPSIGSQSVGQITAGIASELDAKSYLMLLGNTELDAQRELGYLTAMQRNHVAGIILLGSYYTPQLAQALKNCRVPVVVTGQRFQDVACVYNDDRTAARELAQRMLDHGRKRIVYIGGTERDDATGVQRREGVQDALNAAGLNGEQMPRICCNAFTMEEGQRCMQELLVRCPDLDGVVCVTDTVAFGAMRALREAGRHVGQDVGLAGVGDSWAGSMMEPGLATVRFYQKQVGQEAARILLQMLEENGS
;
A
#
# COMPACT_ATOMS: atom_id res chain seq x y z
N GLY A 1 -34.56 0.86 40.01
CA GLY A 1 -34.16 1.19 38.64
C GLY A 1 -33.01 2.20 38.61
N VAL A 2 -32.19 2.12 37.60
CA VAL A 2 -31.08 3.08 37.32
C VAL A 2 -31.50 4.06 36.25
N SER A 3 -31.00 5.31 36.29
CA SER A 3 -31.32 6.33 35.26
C SER A 3 -30.60 6.03 33.95
N SER A 4 -31.13 6.51 32.83
CA SER A 4 -30.50 6.41 31.50
C SER A 4 -29.08 7.01 31.48
N ALA A 5 -28.85 8.08 32.26
CA ALA A 5 -27.53 8.68 32.45
C ALA A 5 -26.53 7.72 33.15
N ALA A 6 -26.97 6.90 34.10
CA ALA A 6 -26.15 5.90 34.76
C ALA A 6 -25.77 4.76 33.79
N VAL A 7 -26.72 4.29 33.00
CA VAL A 7 -26.48 3.28 31.94
C VAL A 7 -25.50 3.80 30.91
N SER A 8 -25.66 5.05 30.47
CA SER A 8 -24.73 5.70 29.53
C SER A 8 -23.31 5.79 30.09
N ARG A 9 -23.15 6.18 31.39
CA ARG A 9 -21.83 6.21 32.05
C ARG A 9 -21.21 4.81 32.17
N TYR A 10 -22.00 3.80 32.48
CA TYR A 10 -21.52 2.40 32.54
C TYR A 10 -20.95 1.97 31.18
N LEU A 11 -21.71 2.18 30.11
CA LEU A 11 -21.35 1.76 28.75
C LEU A 11 -20.14 2.51 28.18
N ASN A 12 -19.90 3.77 28.62
CA ASN A 12 -18.81 4.60 28.15
C ASN A 12 -17.63 4.70 29.16
N GLY A 13 -17.55 3.80 30.16
CA GLY A 13 -16.46 3.78 31.13
C GLY A 13 -16.42 4.99 32.09
N GLY A 14 -17.49 5.79 32.16
CA GLY A 14 -17.57 6.98 33.00
C GLY A 14 -17.68 6.68 34.51
N PRO A 15 -17.53 7.70 35.36
CA PRO A 15 -17.60 7.55 36.82
C PRO A 15 -18.99 7.11 37.25
N LEU A 16 -19.04 6.01 38.00
CA LEU A 16 -20.27 5.41 38.52
C LEU A 16 -19.97 4.69 39.83
N SER A 17 -20.91 4.71 40.79
CA SER A 17 -20.73 3.94 42.03
C SER A 17 -20.73 2.42 41.76
N GLU A 18 -19.93 1.67 42.52
CA GLU A 18 -19.81 0.20 42.36
C GLU A 18 -21.16 -0.52 42.40
N GLN A 19 -22.04 -0.12 43.29
CA GLN A 19 -23.38 -0.70 43.42
C GLN A 19 -24.22 -0.50 42.15
N LYS A 20 -24.18 0.68 41.49
CA LYS A 20 -24.88 0.93 40.23
C LYS A 20 -24.21 0.19 39.08
N ARG A 21 -22.88 0.11 39.10
CA ARG A 21 -22.11 -0.64 38.11
C ARG A 21 -22.47 -2.10 38.10
N ALA A 22 -22.53 -2.74 39.27
CA ALA A 22 -22.91 -4.14 39.43
C ALA A 22 -24.34 -4.42 38.94
N VAL A 23 -25.32 -3.60 39.32
CA VAL A 23 -26.71 -3.74 38.85
C VAL A 23 -26.85 -3.61 37.33
N ILE A 24 -26.15 -2.66 36.73
CA ILE A 24 -26.21 -2.48 35.26
C ILE A 24 -25.51 -3.65 34.57
N HIS A 25 -24.36 -4.08 35.07
CA HIS A 25 -23.62 -5.23 34.56
C HIS A 25 -24.47 -6.49 34.52
N GLU A 26 -25.14 -6.82 35.64
CA GLU A 26 -26.02 -7.98 35.69
C GLU A 26 -27.14 -7.95 34.64
N VAL A 27 -27.76 -6.78 34.44
CA VAL A 27 -28.83 -6.63 33.43
C VAL A 27 -28.26 -6.73 32.01
N VAL A 28 -27.10 -6.14 31.73
CA VAL A 28 -26.45 -6.21 30.41
C VAL A 28 -26.09 -7.66 30.08
N GLU A 29 -25.51 -8.41 31.03
CA GLU A 29 -25.19 -9.84 30.86
C GLU A 29 -26.46 -10.70 30.63
N LYS A 30 -27.51 -10.49 31.44
CA LYS A 30 -28.77 -11.25 31.30
C LYS A 30 -29.50 -10.97 29.98
N THR A 31 -29.47 -9.73 29.50
CA THR A 31 -30.23 -9.33 28.32
C THR A 31 -29.43 -9.42 27.02
N GLY A 32 -28.08 -9.58 27.10
CA GLY A 32 -27.19 -9.49 25.95
C GLY A 32 -27.23 -8.11 25.30
N TYR A 33 -27.69 -7.10 26.04
CA TYR A 33 -27.82 -5.73 25.49
C TYR A 33 -26.46 -5.19 25.04
N ARG A 34 -26.38 -4.88 23.78
CA ARG A 34 -25.25 -4.11 23.20
C ARG A 34 -25.80 -2.78 22.69
N PRO A 35 -25.10 -1.67 22.99
CA PRO A 35 -25.50 -0.38 22.43
C PRO A 35 -25.54 -0.45 20.90
N ASP A 36 -26.61 0.03 20.31
CA ASP A 36 -26.67 0.21 18.87
C ASP A 36 -25.71 1.33 18.45
N THR A 37 -24.73 0.95 17.65
CA THR A 37 -23.70 1.88 17.14
C THR A 37 -24.33 2.99 16.28
N ALA A 38 -25.42 2.70 15.56
CA ALA A 38 -26.15 3.71 14.78
C ALA A 38 -26.82 4.73 15.72
N ALA A 39 -27.44 4.27 16.83
CA ALA A 39 -28.03 5.14 17.84
C ALA A 39 -26.99 5.95 18.61
N GLN A 40 -25.79 5.38 18.88
CA GLN A 40 -24.67 6.13 19.44
C GLN A 40 -24.16 7.22 18.49
N THR A 41 -23.98 6.89 17.22
CA THR A 41 -23.58 7.84 16.17
C THR A 41 -24.56 9.00 16.04
N LEU A 42 -25.88 8.73 16.03
CA LEU A 42 -26.91 9.75 16.00
C LEU A 42 -26.85 10.69 17.22
N ARG A 43 -26.47 10.17 18.40
CA ARG A 43 -26.39 10.93 19.64
C ARG A 43 -25.11 11.73 19.78
N THR A 44 -23.98 11.15 19.37
CA THR A 44 -22.64 11.74 19.55
C THR A 44 -22.17 12.53 18.33
N GLY A 45 -22.79 12.31 17.16
CA GLY A 45 -22.33 12.83 15.87
C GLY A 45 -20.99 12.23 15.40
N LYS A 46 -20.39 11.33 16.20
CA LYS A 46 -19.06 10.73 15.89
C LYS A 46 -19.23 9.35 15.29
N VAL A 47 -18.69 9.17 14.11
CA VAL A 47 -18.61 7.86 13.44
C VAL A 47 -17.21 7.29 13.69
N ASN A 48 -17.14 6.14 14.37
CA ASN A 48 -15.86 5.47 14.66
C ASN A 48 -15.52 4.47 13.54
N GLN A 49 -15.59 4.91 12.29
CA GLN A 49 -15.22 4.10 11.14
C GLN A 49 -14.29 4.89 10.21
N VAL A 50 -13.24 4.23 9.74
CA VAL A 50 -12.31 4.76 8.74
C VAL A 50 -12.35 3.89 7.51
N GLY A 51 -12.53 4.52 6.35
CA GLY A 51 -12.47 3.85 5.06
C GLY A 51 -11.02 3.61 4.64
N VAL A 52 -10.73 2.42 4.15
CA VAL A 52 -9.43 2.10 3.51
C VAL A 52 -9.72 1.58 2.11
N ILE A 53 -9.17 2.23 1.10
CA ILE A 53 -9.34 1.85 -0.31
C ILE A 53 -8.00 1.28 -0.80
N ALA A 54 -8.00 0.01 -1.18
CA ALA A 54 -6.80 -0.72 -1.56
C ALA A 54 -6.85 -1.17 -3.03
N PRO A 55 -5.72 -1.12 -3.77
CA PRO A 55 -5.67 -1.52 -5.18
C PRO A 55 -5.77 -3.04 -5.37
N SER A 56 -5.21 -3.82 -4.43
CA SER A 56 -5.26 -5.29 -4.48
C SER A 56 -4.92 -5.88 -3.11
N ILE A 57 -5.91 -6.52 -2.47
CA ILE A 57 -5.70 -7.17 -1.17
C ILE A 57 -4.81 -8.43 -1.24
N GLY A 58 -4.58 -8.98 -2.44
CA GLY A 58 -3.65 -10.08 -2.65
C GLY A 58 -2.18 -9.66 -2.65
N SER A 59 -1.87 -8.37 -2.64
CA SER A 59 -0.50 -7.86 -2.59
C SER A 59 0.06 -7.92 -1.17
N GLN A 60 1.27 -8.47 -1.01
CA GLN A 60 1.98 -8.52 0.28
C GLN A 60 2.18 -7.10 0.85
N SER A 61 2.57 -6.13 0.03
CA SER A 61 2.75 -4.74 0.47
C SER A 61 1.46 -4.12 0.97
N VAL A 62 0.35 -4.30 0.24
CA VAL A 62 -0.98 -3.82 0.65
C VAL A 62 -1.41 -4.46 1.96
N GLY A 63 -1.18 -5.78 2.14
CA GLY A 63 -1.47 -6.48 3.38
C GLY A 63 -0.69 -5.90 4.58
N GLN A 64 0.59 -5.60 4.42
CA GLN A 64 1.42 -4.99 5.47
C GLN A 64 0.98 -3.56 5.81
N ILE A 65 0.68 -2.73 4.80
CA ILE A 65 0.16 -1.37 5.01
C ILE A 65 -1.17 -1.44 5.77
N THR A 66 -2.09 -2.28 5.32
CA THR A 66 -3.41 -2.47 5.96
C THR A 66 -3.28 -2.94 7.41
N ALA A 67 -2.36 -3.86 7.70
CA ALA A 67 -2.08 -4.29 9.07
C ALA A 67 -1.51 -3.16 9.94
N GLY A 68 -0.69 -2.27 9.37
CA GLY A 68 -0.22 -1.07 10.04
C GLY A 68 -1.35 -0.10 10.36
N ILE A 69 -2.23 0.17 9.39
CA ILE A 69 -3.41 1.01 9.57
C ILE A 69 -4.31 0.44 10.68
N ALA A 70 -4.64 -0.85 10.59
CA ALA A 70 -5.50 -1.52 11.58
C ALA A 70 -4.96 -1.36 13.00
N SER A 71 -3.64 -1.54 13.20
CA SER A 71 -3.05 -1.44 14.55
C SER A 71 -3.22 -0.07 15.21
N GLU A 72 -3.18 1.03 14.44
CA GLU A 72 -3.38 2.38 14.97
C GLU A 72 -4.87 2.71 15.16
N LEU A 73 -5.73 2.24 14.25
CA LEU A 73 -7.19 2.43 14.35
C LEU A 73 -7.77 1.68 15.55
N ASP A 74 -7.37 0.43 15.76
CA ASP A 74 -7.81 -0.39 16.90
C ASP A 74 -7.46 0.25 18.24
N ALA A 75 -6.24 0.83 18.36
CA ALA A 75 -5.80 1.52 19.56
C ALA A 75 -6.69 2.74 19.91
N LYS A 76 -7.39 3.31 18.94
CA LYS A 76 -8.31 4.45 19.08
C LYS A 76 -9.78 4.04 18.93
N SER A 77 -10.08 2.74 18.94
CA SER A 77 -11.44 2.17 18.80
C SER A 77 -12.16 2.58 17.52
N TYR A 78 -11.43 2.73 16.43
CA TYR A 78 -11.99 2.90 15.08
C TYR A 78 -12.10 1.56 14.37
N LEU A 79 -13.22 1.31 13.72
CA LEU A 79 -13.42 0.17 12.83
C LEU A 79 -12.90 0.51 11.42
N MET A 80 -12.14 -0.39 10.82
CA MET A 80 -11.68 -0.26 9.44
C MET A 80 -12.68 -0.85 8.45
N LEU A 81 -13.12 -0.06 7.48
CA LEU A 81 -13.93 -0.49 6.34
C LEU A 81 -13.05 -0.57 5.10
N LEU A 82 -12.75 -1.79 4.63
CA LEU A 82 -11.83 -2.05 3.52
C LEU A 82 -12.57 -2.22 2.19
N GLY A 83 -12.19 -1.45 1.16
CA GLY A 83 -12.61 -1.60 -0.23
C GLY A 83 -11.45 -2.07 -1.11
N ASN A 84 -11.67 -3.10 -1.93
CA ASN A 84 -10.70 -3.62 -2.89
C ASN A 84 -11.08 -3.21 -4.31
N THR A 85 -10.24 -2.39 -4.98
CA THR A 85 -10.56 -1.83 -6.30
C THR A 85 -10.15 -2.74 -7.46
N GLU A 86 -9.20 -3.66 -7.24
CA GLU A 86 -8.58 -4.47 -8.30
C GLU A 86 -7.96 -3.61 -9.41
N LEU A 87 -7.36 -2.46 -9.04
CA LEU A 87 -6.79 -1.48 -9.95
C LEU A 87 -7.79 -0.84 -10.92
N ASP A 88 -9.10 -0.96 -10.64
CA ASP A 88 -10.17 -0.33 -11.43
C ASP A 88 -10.45 1.08 -10.92
N ALA A 89 -10.17 2.08 -11.76
CA ALA A 89 -10.37 3.50 -11.42
C ALA A 89 -11.84 3.87 -11.17
N GLN A 90 -12.80 3.19 -11.81
CA GLN A 90 -14.22 3.45 -11.57
C GLN A 90 -14.66 2.88 -10.23
N ARG A 91 -14.20 1.69 -9.86
CA ARG A 91 -14.42 1.13 -8.52
C ARG A 91 -13.81 2.02 -7.43
N GLU A 92 -12.63 2.60 -7.67
CA GLU A 92 -11.98 3.50 -6.72
C GLU A 92 -12.84 4.74 -6.45
N LEU A 93 -13.32 5.43 -7.49
CA LEU A 93 -14.25 6.55 -7.36
C LEU A 93 -15.58 6.13 -6.71
N GLY A 94 -16.06 4.93 -7.04
CA GLY A 94 -17.23 4.32 -6.43
C GLY A 94 -17.08 4.13 -4.92
N TYR A 95 -15.92 3.58 -4.47
CA TYR A 95 -15.62 3.40 -3.04
C TYR A 95 -15.45 4.73 -2.31
N LEU A 96 -14.78 5.73 -2.90
CA LEU A 96 -14.73 7.09 -2.32
C LEU A 96 -16.12 7.65 -2.04
N THR A 97 -17.04 7.49 -2.99
CA THR A 97 -18.44 7.93 -2.86
C THR A 97 -19.18 7.10 -1.82
N ALA A 98 -19.05 5.77 -1.87
CA ALA A 98 -19.74 4.87 -0.94
C ALA A 98 -19.31 5.08 0.50
N MET A 99 -18.03 5.25 0.77
CA MET A 99 -17.50 5.50 2.12
C MET A 99 -18.02 6.81 2.70
N GLN A 100 -18.08 7.89 1.90
CA GLN A 100 -18.67 9.15 2.34
C GLN A 100 -20.18 9.01 2.64
N ARG A 101 -20.92 8.23 1.83
CA ARG A 101 -22.35 7.93 2.09
C ARG A 101 -22.56 7.09 3.35
N ASN A 102 -21.59 6.24 3.69
CA ASN A 102 -21.59 5.46 4.93
C ASN A 102 -21.04 6.24 6.11
N HIS A 103 -20.86 7.56 5.96
CA HIS A 103 -20.42 8.46 7.03
C HIS A 103 -19.13 8.04 7.72
N VAL A 104 -18.13 7.49 6.99
CA VAL A 104 -16.81 7.25 7.59
C VAL A 104 -16.21 8.56 8.09
N ALA A 105 -15.46 8.50 9.18
CA ALA A 105 -14.79 9.68 9.75
C ALA A 105 -13.69 10.24 8.85
N GLY A 106 -12.99 9.35 8.14
CA GLY A 106 -11.93 9.70 7.21
C GLY A 106 -11.59 8.54 6.28
N ILE A 107 -10.74 8.76 5.31
CA ILE A 107 -10.37 7.76 4.30
C ILE A 107 -8.84 7.68 4.18
N ILE A 108 -8.30 6.45 4.11
CA ILE A 108 -6.92 6.19 3.68
C ILE A 108 -6.98 5.51 2.31
N LEU A 109 -6.39 6.16 1.31
CA LEU A 109 -6.28 5.64 -0.05
C LEU A 109 -4.88 5.05 -0.24
N LEU A 110 -4.79 3.73 -0.42
CA LEU A 110 -3.54 3.09 -0.80
C LEU A 110 -3.31 3.31 -2.29
N GLY A 111 -2.16 3.92 -2.60
CA GLY A 111 -1.84 4.48 -3.90
C GLY A 111 -2.26 3.66 -5.10
N SER A 112 -2.92 4.32 -5.99
CA SER A 112 -3.33 3.86 -7.30
C SER A 112 -2.91 4.88 -8.36
N TYR A 113 -3.46 4.75 -9.54
CA TYR A 113 -3.10 5.64 -10.64
C TYR A 113 -3.63 7.07 -10.43
N TYR A 114 -2.75 8.06 -10.58
CA TYR A 114 -3.19 9.44 -10.64
C TYR A 114 -4.06 9.66 -11.89
N THR A 115 -5.29 10.10 -11.68
CA THR A 115 -6.19 10.55 -12.75
C THR A 115 -6.78 11.91 -12.39
N PRO A 116 -7.09 12.79 -13.37
CA PRO A 116 -7.76 14.06 -13.10
C PRO A 116 -9.10 13.89 -12.36
N GLN A 117 -9.81 12.79 -12.64
CA GLN A 117 -11.08 12.45 -11.99
C GLN A 117 -10.85 12.11 -10.51
N LEU A 118 -9.81 11.33 -10.19
CA LEU A 118 -9.44 11.02 -8.81
C LEU A 118 -9.01 12.29 -8.06
N ALA A 119 -8.15 13.10 -8.65
CA ALA A 119 -7.71 14.37 -8.06
C ALA A 119 -8.91 15.28 -7.72
N GLN A 120 -9.87 15.40 -8.65
CA GLN A 120 -11.09 16.18 -8.40
C GLN A 120 -11.98 15.54 -7.31
N ALA A 121 -12.09 14.22 -7.28
CA ALA A 121 -12.86 13.51 -6.26
C ALA A 121 -12.25 13.69 -4.86
N LEU A 122 -10.92 13.62 -4.75
CA LEU A 122 -10.19 13.87 -3.50
C LEU A 122 -10.38 15.31 -3.01
N LYS A 123 -10.27 16.29 -3.91
CA LYS A 123 -10.51 17.71 -3.59
C LYS A 123 -11.93 17.98 -3.10
N ASN A 124 -12.91 17.25 -3.62
CA ASN A 124 -14.33 17.38 -3.24
C ASN A 124 -14.72 16.47 -2.07
N CYS A 125 -13.78 15.72 -1.51
CA CYS A 125 -14.05 14.83 -0.38
C CYS A 125 -14.41 15.65 0.85
N ARG A 126 -15.50 15.25 1.54
CA ARG A 126 -16.02 15.96 2.72
C ARG A 126 -15.36 15.51 4.02
N VAL A 127 -14.57 14.45 3.97
CA VAL A 127 -13.85 13.89 5.11
C VAL A 127 -12.35 13.94 4.83
N PRO A 128 -11.50 14.01 5.87
CA PRO A 128 -10.06 13.96 5.70
C PRO A 128 -9.62 12.74 4.91
N VAL A 129 -8.64 12.92 4.03
CA VAL A 129 -8.04 11.84 3.23
C VAL A 129 -6.54 11.86 3.39
N VAL A 130 -5.95 10.67 3.55
CA VAL A 130 -4.51 10.44 3.49
C VAL A 130 -4.22 9.44 2.38
N VAL A 131 -3.24 9.72 1.53
CA VAL A 131 -2.81 8.81 0.46
C VAL A 131 -1.50 8.13 0.86
N THR A 132 -1.36 6.84 0.58
CA THR A 132 -0.09 6.11 0.76
C THR A 132 0.50 5.67 -0.57
N GLY A 133 1.82 5.52 -0.61
CA GLY A 133 2.54 4.93 -1.74
C GLY A 133 2.78 5.86 -2.92
N GLN A 134 2.08 7.00 -3.00
CA GLN A 134 2.25 7.98 -4.07
C GLN A 134 2.11 9.41 -3.54
N ARG A 135 2.60 10.38 -4.32
CA ARG A 135 2.42 11.81 -4.06
C ARG A 135 1.21 12.33 -4.83
N PHE A 136 0.30 12.99 -4.10
CA PHE A 136 -0.81 13.73 -4.68
C PHE A 136 -0.70 15.18 -4.23
N GLN A 137 -1.02 16.10 -5.12
CA GLN A 137 -1.05 17.51 -4.80
C GLN A 137 -2.25 17.81 -3.87
N ASP A 138 -2.04 18.68 -2.89
CA ASP A 138 -3.07 19.17 -1.95
C ASP A 138 -3.71 18.08 -1.06
N VAL A 139 -3.07 16.92 -0.91
CA VAL A 139 -3.50 15.82 -0.03
C VAL A 139 -2.33 15.36 0.83
N ALA A 140 -2.58 15.01 2.09
CA ALA A 140 -1.56 14.41 2.94
C ALA A 140 -1.12 13.05 2.38
N CYS A 141 0.20 12.84 2.24
CA CYS A 141 0.76 11.66 1.61
C CYS A 141 1.87 11.03 2.45
N VAL A 142 1.89 9.69 2.50
CA VAL A 142 2.99 8.90 3.06
C VAL A 142 3.51 7.98 1.95
N TYR A 143 4.76 8.15 1.53
CA TYR A 143 5.34 7.42 0.40
C TYR A 143 6.81 7.08 0.66
N ASN A 144 7.33 6.15 -0.13
CA ASN A 144 8.73 5.72 -0.07
C ASN A 144 9.57 6.51 -1.09
N ASP A 145 10.88 6.50 -0.92
CA ASP A 145 11.83 7.00 -1.93
C ASP A 145 12.11 5.89 -2.96
N ASP A 146 11.14 5.70 -3.87
CA ASP A 146 11.17 4.68 -4.91
C ASP A 146 12.33 4.89 -5.90
N ARG A 147 12.67 6.16 -6.18
CA ARG A 147 13.76 6.51 -7.11
C ARG A 147 15.12 6.11 -6.55
N THR A 148 15.41 6.50 -5.32
CA THR A 148 16.67 6.11 -4.66
C THR A 148 16.78 4.60 -4.49
N ALA A 149 15.69 3.93 -4.09
CA ALA A 149 15.67 2.47 -3.94
C ALA A 149 16.03 1.74 -5.24
N ALA A 150 15.43 2.12 -6.36
CA ALA A 150 15.72 1.52 -7.66
C ALA A 150 17.12 1.88 -8.17
N ARG A 151 17.59 3.11 -7.91
CA ARG A 151 18.96 3.53 -8.22
C ARG A 151 19.99 2.67 -7.49
N GLU A 152 19.80 2.40 -6.20
CA GLU A 152 20.72 1.58 -5.42
C GLU A 152 20.78 0.13 -5.92
N LEU A 153 19.64 -0.46 -6.34
CA LEU A 153 19.62 -1.79 -6.93
C LEU A 153 20.43 -1.85 -8.23
N ALA A 154 20.21 -0.89 -9.12
CA ALA A 154 20.95 -0.80 -10.38
C ALA A 154 22.44 -0.52 -10.13
N GLN A 155 22.79 0.36 -9.18
CA GLN A 155 24.18 0.62 -8.80
C GLN A 155 24.88 -0.63 -8.31
N ARG A 156 24.24 -1.45 -7.46
CA ARG A 156 24.82 -2.73 -7.02
C ARG A 156 25.10 -3.68 -8.17
N MET A 157 24.23 -3.73 -9.18
CA MET A 157 24.48 -4.54 -10.39
C MET A 157 25.70 -4.01 -11.16
N LEU A 158 25.82 -2.69 -11.31
CA LEU A 158 26.96 -2.04 -11.96
C LEU A 158 28.28 -2.32 -11.21
N ASP A 159 28.26 -2.25 -9.87
CA ASP A 159 29.40 -2.55 -9.00
C ASP A 159 29.87 -4.01 -9.14
N HIS A 160 28.96 -4.93 -9.50
CA HIS A 160 29.26 -6.33 -9.82
C HIS A 160 29.56 -6.57 -11.31
N GLY A 161 29.84 -5.50 -12.06
CA GLY A 161 30.29 -5.56 -13.46
C GLY A 161 29.19 -5.77 -14.48
N ARG A 162 27.89 -5.73 -14.10
CA ARG A 162 26.76 -5.82 -15.03
C ARG A 162 26.59 -4.49 -15.74
N LYS A 163 26.49 -4.50 -17.06
CA LYS A 163 26.42 -3.27 -17.88
C LYS A 163 25.26 -3.25 -18.85
N ARG A 164 24.69 -4.41 -19.21
CA ARG A 164 23.55 -4.52 -20.10
C ARG A 164 22.30 -4.82 -19.31
N ILE A 165 21.93 -3.80 -18.49
CA ILE A 165 20.80 -3.87 -17.58
C ILE A 165 19.52 -3.53 -18.33
N VAL A 166 18.47 -4.35 -18.12
CA VAL A 166 17.11 -4.13 -18.63
C VAL A 166 16.15 -3.90 -17.47
N TYR A 167 15.00 -3.28 -17.74
CA TYR A 167 14.00 -2.97 -16.73
C TYR A 167 12.64 -3.57 -17.08
N ILE A 168 12.04 -4.27 -16.10
CA ILE A 168 10.65 -4.71 -16.17
C ILE A 168 9.85 -3.87 -15.19
N GLY A 169 9.04 -2.93 -15.71
CA GLY A 169 8.41 -1.87 -14.96
C GLY A 169 6.90 -1.92 -14.89
N GLY A 170 6.32 -0.95 -14.20
CA GLY A 170 4.89 -0.66 -14.19
C GLY A 170 4.48 0.36 -15.25
N THR A 171 3.19 0.65 -15.31
CA THR A 171 2.64 1.70 -16.19
C THR A 171 3.06 3.10 -15.71
N GLU A 172 3.32 4.01 -16.63
CA GLU A 172 3.67 5.41 -16.32
C GLU A 172 2.51 6.21 -15.67
N ARG A 173 1.32 5.63 -15.57
CA ARG A 173 0.22 6.19 -14.79
C ARG A 173 0.44 6.08 -13.27
N ASP A 174 1.34 5.20 -12.87
CA ASP A 174 1.77 5.03 -11.48
C ASP A 174 3.10 5.77 -11.30
N ASP A 175 3.10 6.85 -10.55
CA ASP A 175 4.30 7.66 -10.34
C ASP A 175 5.39 6.85 -9.63
N ALA A 176 5.07 6.15 -8.54
CA ALA A 176 6.03 5.42 -7.74
C ALA A 176 6.66 4.24 -8.51
N THR A 177 5.81 3.31 -8.98
CA THR A 177 6.26 2.05 -9.57
C THR A 177 6.57 2.16 -11.06
N GLY A 178 5.91 3.06 -11.78
CA GLY A 178 6.08 3.25 -13.22
C GLY A 178 7.12 4.29 -13.60
N VAL A 179 7.19 5.40 -12.87
CA VAL A 179 8.07 6.53 -13.18
C VAL A 179 9.31 6.52 -12.28
N GLN A 180 9.15 6.65 -10.97
CA GLN A 180 10.26 6.88 -10.04
C GLN A 180 11.26 5.73 -10.03
N ARG A 181 10.79 4.46 -9.98
CA ARG A 181 11.70 3.30 -10.04
C ARG A 181 12.45 3.22 -11.36
N ARG A 182 11.78 3.47 -12.49
CA ARG A 182 12.44 3.51 -13.80
C ARG A 182 13.53 4.57 -13.84
N GLU A 183 13.20 5.81 -13.44
CA GLU A 183 14.15 6.91 -13.42
C GLU A 183 15.33 6.66 -12.48
N GLY A 184 15.10 5.99 -11.34
CA GLY A 184 16.18 5.57 -10.45
C GLY A 184 17.19 4.64 -11.14
N VAL A 185 16.71 3.65 -11.91
CA VAL A 185 17.60 2.78 -12.69
C VAL A 185 18.34 3.59 -13.77
N GLN A 186 17.65 4.48 -14.47
CA GLN A 186 18.27 5.35 -15.48
C GLN A 186 19.35 6.26 -14.88
N ASP A 187 19.11 6.83 -13.70
CA ASP A 187 20.09 7.64 -12.97
C ASP A 187 21.38 6.87 -12.67
N ALA A 188 21.27 5.61 -12.22
CA ALA A 188 22.44 4.78 -11.96
C ALA A 188 23.23 4.48 -13.24
N LEU A 189 22.54 4.16 -14.34
CA LEU A 189 23.17 3.92 -15.64
C LEU A 189 23.89 5.19 -16.15
N ASN A 190 23.24 6.34 -16.09
CA ASN A 190 23.82 7.62 -16.52
C ASN A 190 25.04 7.99 -15.68
N ALA A 191 24.99 7.78 -14.37
CA ALA A 191 26.14 8.01 -13.47
C ALA A 191 27.34 7.10 -13.79
N ALA A 192 27.10 5.90 -14.33
CA ALA A 192 28.12 4.96 -14.77
C ALA A 192 28.61 5.23 -16.21
N GLY A 193 28.16 6.31 -16.87
CA GLY A 193 28.54 6.64 -18.25
C GLY A 193 27.81 5.80 -19.30
N LEU A 194 26.74 5.10 -18.92
CA LEU A 194 25.86 4.37 -19.85
C LEU A 194 24.65 5.24 -20.18
N ASN A 195 23.99 4.97 -21.34
CA ASN A 195 22.81 5.73 -21.72
C ASN A 195 21.54 5.15 -21.10
N GLY A 196 21.13 5.66 -19.93
CA GLY A 196 19.94 5.20 -19.21
C GLY A 196 18.64 5.39 -20.01
N GLU A 197 18.55 6.43 -20.86
CA GLU A 197 17.35 6.65 -21.70
C GLU A 197 17.13 5.53 -22.74
N GLN A 198 18.22 4.92 -23.20
CA GLN A 198 18.19 3.81 -24.14
C GLN A 198 18.09 2.43 -23.44
N MET A 199 17.97 2.39 -22.12
CA MET A 199 17.79 1.15 -21.38
C MET A 199 16.57 0.37 -21.92
N PRO A 200 16.75 -0.88 -22.37
CA PRO A 200 15.64 -1.70 -22.81
C PRO A 200 14.66 -1.94 -21.67
N ARG A 201 13.39 -1.72 -21.93
CA ARG A 201 12.35 -1.88 -20.92
C ARG A 201 11.06 -2.46 -21.48
N ILE A 202 10.30 -3.07 -20.59
CA ILE A 202 8.93 -3.54 -20.84
C ILE A 202 8.06 -3.18 -19.66
N CYS A 203 6.82 -2.79 -19.94
CA CYS A 203 5.79 -2.54 -18.93
C CYS A 203 4.96 -3.81 -18.72
N CYS A 204 4.81 -4.23 -17.45
CA CYS A 204 3.86 -5.27 -17.06
C CYS A 204 2.43 -4.73 -17.07
N ASN A 205 1.47 -5.57 -17.46
CA ASN A 205 0.05 -5.27 -17.32
C ASN A 205 -0.45 -5.47 -15.88
N ALA A 206 0.20 -6.38 -15.14
CA ALA A 206 -0.07 -6.65 -13.74
C ALA A 206 1.22 -7.10 -13.03
N PHE A 207 1.28 -6.94 -11.70
CA PHE A 207 2.46 -7.35 -10.92
C PHE A 207 2.34 -8.81 -10.47
N THR A 208 2.28 -9.73 -11.46
CA THR A 208 2.20 -11.17 -11.26
C THR A 208 3.44 -11.89 -11.78
N MET A 209 3.61 -13.15 -11.37
CA MET A 209 4.70 -13.99 -11.86
C MET A 209 4.57 -14.27 -13.36
N GLU A 210 3.35 -14.46 -13.84
CA GLU A 210 3.05 -14.74 -15.24
C GLU A 210 3.46 -13.58 -16.15
N GLU A 211 3.13 -12.35 -15.73
CA GLU A 211 3.55 -11.14 -16.46
C GLU A 211 5.07 -10.94 -16.40
N GLY A 212 5.69 -11.20 -15.24
CA GLY A 212 7.14 -11.17 -15.11
C GLY A 212 7.83 -12.17 -16.05
N GLN A 213 7.31 -13.39 -16.16
CA GLN A 213 7.80 -14.41 -17.08
C GLN A 213 7.63 -13.97 -18.54
N ARG A 214 6.45 -13.51 -18.93
CA ARG A 214 6.17 -13.02 -20.28
C ARG A 214 7.10 -11.87 -20.68
N CYS A 215 7.22 -10.87 -19.84
CA CYS A 215 8.09 -9.72 -20.09
C CYS A 215 9.56 -10.11 -20.24
N MET A 216 10.03 -11.04 -19.40
CA MET A 216 11.41 -11.51 -19.46
C MET A 216 11.68 -12.33 -20.73
N GLN A 217 10.75 -13.20 -21.15
CA GLN A 217 10.86 -13.94 -22.41
C GLN A 217 10.99 -13.00 -23.61
N GLU A 218 10.20 -11.92 -23.65
CA GLU A 218 10.30 -10.91 -24.70
C GLU A 218 11.64 -10.16 -24.65
N LEU A 219 12.14 -9.80 -23.46
CA LEU A 219 13.44 -9.13 -23.32
C LEU A 219 14.60 -10.04 -23.73
N LEU A 220 14.55 -11.33 -23.45
CA LEU A 220 15.57 -12.29 -23.90
C LEU A 220 15.67 -12.38 -25.41
N VAL A 221 14.55 -12.24 -26.14
CA VAL A 221 14.55 -12.19 -27.60
C VAL A 221 15.13 -10.87 -28.11
N ARG A 222 14.75 -9.74 -27.50
CA ARG A 222 15.17 -8.40 -27.93
C ARG A 222 16.61 -8.06 -27.53
N CYS A 223 17.07 -8.60 -26.41
CA CYS A 223 18.36 -8.31 -25.80
C CYS A 223 19.02 -9.61 -25.32
N PRO A 224 19.47 -10.50 -26.21
CA PRO A 224 19.96 -11.84 -25.86
C PRO A 224 21.23 -11.81 -25.00
N ASP A 225 21.96 -10.71 -25.03
CA ASP A 225 23.22 -10.50 -24.32
C ASP A 225 23.04 -9.75 -22.98
N LEU A 226 21.80 -9.49 -22.52
CA LEU A 226 21.54 -8.86 -21.24
C LEU A 226 22.27 -9.57 -20.08
N ASP A 227 22.74 -8.81 -19.09
CA ASP A 227 23.45 -9.33 -17.93
C ASP A 227 22.90 -8.83 -16.58
N GLY A 228 21.89 -7.96 -16.59
CA GLY A 228 21.19 -7.50 -15.42
C GLY A 228 19.72 -7.22 -15.70
N VAL A 229 18.85 -7.52 -14.72
CA VAL A 229 17.41 -7.27 -14.78
C VAL A 229 16.97 -6.62 -13.46
N VAL A 230 16.40 -5.43 -13.55
CA VAL A 230 15.70 -4.80 -12.41
C VAL A 230 14.20 -4.91 -12.65
N CYS A 231 13.50 -5.53 -11.72
CA CYS A 231 12.05 -5.72 -11.77
C CYS A 231 11.34 -4.78 -10.79
N VAL A 232 10.19 -4.29 -11.21
CA VAL A 232 9.37 -3.36 -10.41
C VAL A 232 8.96 -3.93 -9.06
N THR A 233 8.75 -5.25 -8.94
CA THR A 233 8.47 -5.95 -7.68
C THR A 233 9.18 -7.31 -7.63
N ASP A 234 9.29 -7.88 -6.42
CA ASP A 234 9.80 -9.24 -6.22
C ASP A 234 8.94 -10.28 -6.93
N THR A 235 7.62 -10.12 -6.94
CA THR A 235 6.70 -11.03 -7.62
C THR A 235 6.99 -11.10 -9.12
N VAL A 236 7.23 -9.94 -9.75
CA VAL A 236 7.64 -9.87 -11.16
C VAL A 236 9.03 -10.49 -11.35
N ALA A 237 9.96 -10.27 -10.42
CA ALA A 237 11.29 -10.87 -10.45
C ALA A 237 11.25 -12.41 -10.38
N PHE A 238 10.32 -12.99 -9.61
CA PHE A 238 10.15 -14.45 -9.57
C PHE A 238 9.73 -15.01 -10.94
N GLY A 239 8.84 -14.31 -11.65
CA GLY A 239 8.47 -14.65 -13.02
C GLY A 239 9.65 -14.53 -13.99
N ALA A 240 10.41 -13.42 -13.88
CA ALA A 240 11.61 -13.22 -14.69
C ALA A 240 12.66 -14.32 -14.43
N MET A 241 12.87 -14.71 -13.17
CA MET A 241 13.78 -15.81 -12.79
C MET A 241 13.37 -17.13 -13.46
N ARG A 242 12.08 -17.42 -13.49
CA ARG A 242 11.57 -18.62 -14.18
C ARG A 242 11.90 -18.61 -15.66
N ALA A 243 11.67 -17.48 -16.36
CA ALA A 243 12.00 -17.35 -17.78
C ALA A 243 13.50 -17.47 -18.05
N LEU A 244 14.35 -16.84 -17.21
CA LEU A 244 15.80 -16.97 -17.29
C LEU A 244 16.25 -18.43 -17.17
N ARG A 245 15.72 -19.17 -16.19
CA ARG A 245 16.03 -20.57 -15.99
C ARG A 245 15.59 -21.44 -17.17
N GLU A 246 14.40 -21.21 -17.73
CA GLU A 246 13.89 -21.90 -18.92
C GLU A 246 14.77 -21.64 -20.16
N ALA A 247 15.41 -20.45 -20.23
CA ALA A 247 16.38 -20.10 -21.26
C ALA A 247 17.82 -20.57 -20.98
N GLY A 248 18.03 -21.36 -19.92
CA GLY A 248 19.37 -21.85 -19.55
C GLY A 248 20.29 -20.78 -18.96
N ARG A 249 19.76 -19.65 -18.50
CA ARG A 249 20.52 -18.55 -17.88
C ARG A 249 20.50 -18.66 -16.35
N HIS A 250 21.64 -18.56 -15.72
CA HIS A 250 21.81 -18.72 -14.28
C HIS A 250 21.83 -17.36 -13.59
N VAL A 251 20.83 -17.10 -12.74
CA VAL A 251 20.78 -15.89 -11.90
C VAL A 251 21.97 -15.90 -10.92
N GLY A 252 22.62 -14.77 -10.77
CA GLY A 252 23.81 -14.59 -9.95
C GLY A 252 25.13 -14.87 -10.71
N GLN A 253 25.12 -15.78 -11.67
CA GLN A 253 26.30 -16.10 -12.50
C GLN A 253 26.25 -15.33 -13.83
N ASP A 254 25.30 -15.66 -14.69
CA ASP A 254 25.15 -15.06 -16.03
C ASP A 254 24.42 -13.71 -15.97
N VAL A 255 23.37 -13.62 -15.13
CA VAL A 255 22.47 -12.46 -15.06
C VAL A 255 22.26 -12.06 -13.61
N GLY A 256 22.45 -10.78 -13.31
CA GLY A 256 21.97 -10.17 -12.05
C GLY A 256 20.46 -9.97 -12.10
N LEU A 257 19.74 -10.32 -11.03
CA LEU A 257 18.29 -10.11 -10.92
C LEU A 257 17.96 -9.41 -9.61
N ALA A 258 17.16 -8.36 -9.68
CA ALA A 258 16.68 -7.66 -8.50
C ALA A 258 15.20 -7.31 -8.61
N GLY A 259 14.55 -7.26 -7.45
CA GLY A 259 13.16 -6.81 -7.27
C GLY A 259 13.05 -5.74 -6.20
N VAL A 260 11.83 -5.36 -5.86
CA VAL A 260 11.49 -4.44 -4.77
C VAL A 260 10.37 -5.04 -3.93
N GLY A 261 10.52 -5.07 -2.60
CA GLY A 261 9.45 -5.51 -1.70
C GLY A 261 9.90 -6.37 -0.52
N ASP A 262 11.10 -6.94 -0.57
CA ASP A 262 11.64 -7.86 0.45
C ASP A 262 10.64 -8.98 0.79
N SER A 263 10.16 -9.65 -0.26
CA SER A 263 9.26 -10.79 -0.11
C SER A 263 9.99 -11.94 0.60
N TRP A 264 9.32 -12.57 1.57
CA TRP A 264 9.85 -13.74 2.26
C TRP A 264 10.25 -14.86 1.29
N ALA A 265 9.53 -15.01 0.18
CA ALA A 265 9.84 -16.00 -0.84
C ALA A 265 11.22 -15.77 -1.48
N GLY A 266 11.65 -14.51 -1.62
CA GLY A 266 12.97 -14.17 -2.17
C GLY A 266 14.14 -14.72 -1.35
N SER A 267 13.98 -14.79 -0.02
CA SER A 267 15.00 -15.36 0.88
C SER A 267 15.05 -16.89 0.88
N MET A 268 14.01 -17.55 0.40
CA MET A 268 13.92 -19.02 0.29
C MET A 268 14.43 -19.57 -1.05
N MET A 269 14.80 -18.69 -1.98
CA MET A 269 15.29 -19.08 -3.29
C MET A 269 16.81 -19.31 -3.28
N GLU A 270 17.30 -20.10 -4.22
CA GLU A 270 18.73 -20.36 -4.43
C GLU A 270 19.07 -20.04 -5.91
N PRO A 271 19.87 -18.98 -6.17
CA PRO A 271 20.30 -17.94 -5.22
C PRO A 271 19.16 -17.06 -4.72
N GLY A 272 19.32 -16.45 -3.53
CA GLY A 272 18.36 -15.49 -2.99
C GLY A 272 18.17 -14.27 -3.89
N LEU A 273 16.98 -13.69 -3.89
CA LEU A 273 16.69 -12.49 -4.69
C LEU A 273 17.27 -11.24 -4.04
N ALA A 274 18.03 -10.47 -4.81
CA ALA A 274 18.40 -9.11 -4.41
C ALA A 274 17.16 -8.21 -4.42
N THR A 275 16.90 -7.50 -3.31
CA THR A 275 15.68 -6.70 -3.18
C THR A 275 15.88 -5.52 -2.23
N VAL A 276 14.99 -4.53 -2.29
CA VAL A 276 14.90 -3.44 -1.31
C VAL A 276 13.69 -3.65 -0.41
N ARG A 277 13.90 -3.48 0.90
CA ARG A 277 12.84 -3.49 1.89
C ARG A 277 12.26 -2.10 2.04
N PHE A 278 10.96 -1.98 1.84
CA PHE A 278 10.17 -0.87 2.32
C PHE A 278 9.44 -1.26 3.62
N TYR A 279 9.42 -0.34 4.59
CA TYR A 279 8.77 -0.57 5.89
C TYR A 279 7.26 -0.34 5.78
N GLN A 280 6.59 -1.15 4.97
CA GLN A 280 5.18 -0.98 4.58
C GLN A 280 4.22 -0.90 5.77
N LYS A 281 4.47 -1.69 6.83
CA LYS A 281 3.66 -1.60 8.05
C LYS A 281 3.77 -0.22 8.70
N GLN A 282 4.97 0.38 8.72
CA GLN A 282 5.19 1.72 9.27
C GLN A 282 4.53 2.80 8.39
N VAL A 283 4.52 2.63 7.06
CA VAL A 283 3.77 3.50 6.15
C VAL A 283 2.29 3.50 6.52
N GLY A 284 1.70 2.33 6.76
CA GLY A 284 0.32 2.22 7.21
C GLY A 284 0.05 2.87 8.57
N GLN A 285 0.94 2.66 9.54
CA GLN A 285 0.85 3.28 10.85
C GLN A 285 0.90 4.80 10.76
N GLU A 286 1.84 5.34 10.00
CA GLU A 286 1.98 6.79 9.85
C GLU A 286 0.78 7.42 9.14
N ALA A 287 0.26 6.77 8.09
CA ALA A 287 -0.94 7.22 7.41
C ALA A 287 -2.15 7.28 8.36
N ALA A 288 -2.31 6.27 9.21
CA ALA A 288 -3.38 6.27 10.20
C ALA A 288 -3.20 7.33 11.28
N ARG A 289 -1.97 7.56 11.77
CA ARG A 289 -1.68 8.63 12.75
C ARG A 289 -2.00 10.01 12.19
N ILE A 290 -1.57 10.30 10.96
CA ILE A 290 -1.87 11.56 10.29
C ILE A 290 -3.39 11.74 10.18
N LEU A 291 -4.11 10.71 9.73
CA LEU A 291 -5.56 10.78 9.61
C LEU A 291 -6.22 11.03 10.97
N LEU A 292 -5.83 10.30 12.02
CA LEU A 292 -6.38 10.46 13.39
C LEU A 292 -6.11 11.87 13.94
N GLN A 293 -4.92 12.42 13.70
CA GLN A 293 -4.61 13.80 14.06
C GLN A 293 -5.55 14.81 13.35
N MET A 294 -5.75 14.65 12.03
CA MET A 294 -6.68 15.50 11.27
C MET A 294 -8.12 15.40 11.81
N LEU A 295 -8.53 14.22 12.30
CA LEU A 295 -9.85 14.03 12.91
C LEU A 295 -9.98 14.71 14.27
N GLU A 296 -8.92 14.72 15.08
CA GLU A 296 -8.89 15.41 16.37
C GLU A 296 -8.96 16.95 16.17
N GLU A 297 -8.21 17.49 15.21
CA GLU A 297 -8.21 18.91 14.86
C GLU A 297 -9.56 19.41 14.31
N ASN A 298 -10.24 18.61 13.48
CA ASN A 298 -11.54 18.97 12.92
C ASN A 298 -12.73 18.76 13.89
N GLY A 299 -12.53 18.05 14.99
CA GLY A 299 -13.53 17.79 16.03
C GLY A 299 -13.48 18.76 17.21
N SER A 300 -12.54 19.71 17.21
CA SER A 300 -12.39 20.81 18.16
C SER A 300 -13.07 22.04 17.64
#